data_3ca2e2217f90a995ce8ee4c244e0a000
#
_entry.id   3ca2e2217f90a995ce8ee4c244e0a000
#
_cell.length_a   1.000
_cell.length_b   1.000
_cell.length_c   1.000
_cell.angle_alpha   90.00
_cell.angle_beta   90.00
_cell.angle_gamma   90.00
#
_symmetry.space_group_name_H-M   'P 1'
#
loop_
_entity.id
_entity.type
_entity.pdbx_description
1 polymer ?
#
loop_
_entity_poly.entity_id
_entity_poly.type
_entity_poly.pdbx_seq_one_letter_code
_entity_poly.pdbx_strand_id
1 'polypeptide(L)'
;VLETFRVQDPAALRAIAHPLRQRILMELAVLGHARAADLAQATGEPANSVSFHLRVLAKVGMIVEAPEHARDRRDRVWKNVAQSYAVEPGTPDAVRHVVRPALAWAEETFRRGSETGSREDRILALSTLVLTAEQAATMSRELAELLERWTARSLEEGRAAPQERRETYQALAVLAPRDLPPADEAAGAGTEDPGA
;
A
#
# COMPACT_ATOMS: atom_id res chain seq x y z
N VAL A 1 5.16 9.57 14.19
CA VAL A 1 5.56 8.37 13.42
C VAL A 1 4.28 7.68 13.03
N LEU A 2 4.03 7.51 11.73
CA LEU A 2 2.88 6.75 11.22
C LEU A 2 3.06 5.29 11.60
N GLU A 3 2.03 4.71 12.23
CA GLU A 3 2.05 3.30 12.57
C GLU A 3 1.98 2.47 11.29
N THR A 4 3.01 1.64 11.03
CA THR A 4 3.14 0.86 9.80
C THR A 4 2.86 -0.62 10.09
N PHE A 5 1.91 -1.21 9.36
CA PHE A 5 1.64 -2.64 9.41
C PHE A 5 2.61 -3.39 8.47
N ARG A 6 3.43 -4.28 9.03
CA ARG A 6 4.35 -5.11 8.23
C ARG A 6 3.65 -6.35 7.72
N VAL A 7 3.58 -6.46 6.41
CA VAL A 7 2.90 -7.57 5.70
C VAL A 7 3.92 -8.67 5.45
N GLN A 8 3.90 -9.71 6.27
CA GLN A 8 4.82 -10.87 6.17
C GLN A 8 4.06 -12.18 5.87
N ASP A 9 2.79 -12.25 6.24
CA ASP A 9 1.97 -13.44 6.05
C ASP A 9 1.38 -13.49 4.64
N PRO A 10 1.39 -14.66 3.94
CA PRO A 10 0.80 -14.83 2.60
C PRO A 10 -0.68 -14.49 2.51
N ALA A 11 -1.47 -14.68 3.59
CA ALA A 11 -2.87 -14.28 3.60
C ALA A 11 -3.04 -12.76 3.63
N ALA A 12 -2.20 -12.06 4.40
CA ALA A 12 -2.16 -10.60 4.44
C ALA A 12 -1.69 -10.01 3.10
N LEU A 13 -0.70 -10.62 2.43
CA LEU A 13 -0.28 -10.24 1.08
C LEU A 13 -1.44 -10.35 0.07
N ARG A 14 -2.14 -11.49 0.06
CA ARG A 14 -3.33 -11.64 -0.80
C ARG A 14 -4.44 -10.68 -0.43
N ALA A 15 -4.56 -10.32 0.84
CA ALA A 15 -5.54 -9.33 1.27
C ALA A 15 -5.21 -7.94 0.71
N ILE A 16 -3.98 -7.45 0.86
CA ILE A 16 -3.61 -6.10 0.39
C ILE A 16 -3.50 -6.01 -1.13
N ALA A 17 -3.28 -7.12 -1.83
CA ALA A 17 -3.16 -7.15 -3.29
C ALA A 17 -4.49 -6.87 -4.04
N HIS A 18 -5.64 -6.92 -3.37
CA HIS A 18 -6.94 -6.74 -4.02
C HIS A 18 -7.32 -5.25 -4.10
N PRO A 19 -7.63 -4.69 -5.30
CA PRO A 19 -7.87 -3.25 -5.49
C PRO A 19 -8.97 -2.68 -4.57
N LEU A 20 -10.11 -3.36 -4.45
CA LEU A 20 -11.19 -2.89 -3.58
C LEU A 20 -10.79 -2.88 -2.10
N ARG A 21 -9.97 -3.83 -1.64
CA ARG A 21 -9.50 -3.82 -0.25
C ARG A 21 -8.52 -2.68 0.02
N GLN A 22 -7.64 -2.37 -0.93
CA GLN A 22 -6.80 -1.17 -0.84
C GLN A 22 -7.65 0.10 -0.73
N ARG A 23 -8.68 0.22 -1.59
CA ARG A 23 -9.59 1.36 -1.55
C ARG A 23 -10.36 1.44 -0.23
N ILE A 24 -10.85 0.33 0.31
CA ILE A 24 -11.50 0.28 1.64
C ILE A 24 -10.54 0.76 2.74
N LEU A 25 -9.27 0.32 2.75
CA LEU A 25 -8.27 0.76 3.72
C LEU A 25 -7.99 2.27 3.61
N MET A 26 -7.95 2.82 2.39
CA MET A 26 -7.77 4.25 2.17
C MET A 26 -8.98 5.06 2.66
N GLU A 27 -10.19 4.64 2.33
CA GLU A 27 -11.42 5.30 2.82
C GLU A 27 -11.51 5.25 4.36
N LEU A 28 -11.16 4.11 4.97
CA LEU A 28 -11.07 4.02 6.43
C LEU A 28 -9.99 4.95 7.03
N ALA A 29 -8.87 5.14 6.33
CA ALA A 29 -7.83 6.06 6.78
C ALA A 29 -8.30 7.53 6.75
N VAL A 30 -9.07 7.91 5.73
CA VAL A 30 -9.66 9.26 5.60
C VAL A 30 -10.77 9.46 6.63
N LEU A 31 -11.73 8.52 6.72
CA LEU A 31 -12.90 8.63 7.61
C LEU A 31 -12.56 8.40 9.08
N GLY A 32 -11.39 7.78 9.36
CA GLY A 32 -10.99 7.34 10.69
C GLY A 32 -11.70 6.06 11.13
N HIS A 33 -13.00 5.99 10.95
CA HIS A 33 -13.83 4.81 11.18
C HIS A 33 -15.06 4.85 10.27
N ALA A 34 -15.59 3.69 9.88
CA ALA A 34 -16.76 3.63 9.00
C ALA A 34 -17.49 2.29 9.11
N ARG A 35 -18.76 2.30 8.73
CA ARG A 35 -19.58 1.11 8.54
C ARG A 35 -19.48 0.61 7.10
N ALA A 36 -19.90 -0.64 6.88
CA ALA A 36 -19.96 -1.20 5.53
C ALA A 36 -20.81 -0.35 4.56
N ALA A 37 -21.88 0.27 5.04
CA ALA A 37 -22.75 1.13 4.21
C ALA A 37 -22.04 2.44 3.81
N ASP A 38 -21.29 3.05 4.73
CA ASP A 38 -20.53 4.29 4.46
C ASP A 38 -19.44 4.03 3.42
N LEU A 39 -18.74 2.90 3.57
CA LEU A 39 -17.71 2.45 2.62
C LEU A 39 -18.29 2.03 1.26
N ALA A 40 -19.48 1.45 1.24
CA ALA A 40 -20.19 1.14 -0.01
C ALA A 40 -20.51 2.41 -0.79
N GLN A 41 -20.94 3.45 -0.11
CA GLN A 41 -21.20 4.76 -0.72
C GLN A 41 -19.88 5.40 -1.22
N ALA A 42 -18.81 5.38 -0.43
CA ALA A 42 -17.52 5.96 -0.78
C ALA A 42 -16.84 5.23 -1.95
N THR A 43 -16.94 3.89 -1.98
CA THR A 43 -16.31 3.07 -3.03
C THR A 43 -17.18 2.90 -4.28
N GLY A 44 -18.48 3.16 -4.20
CA GLY A 44 -19.43 2.86 -5.28
C GLY A 44 -19.73 1.36 -5.43
N GLU A 45 -19.36 0.55 -4.45
CA GLU A 45 -19.51 -0.91 -4.47
C GLU A 45 -20.71 -1.38 -3.63
N PRO A 46 -21.35 -2.51 -3.98
CA PRO A 46 -22.46 -3.04 -3.19
C PRO A 46 -22.04 -3.36 -1.74
N ALA A 47 -22.91 -3.03 -0.77
CA ALA A 47 -22.63 -3.19 0.66
C ALA A 47 -22.32 -4.64 1.07
N ASN A 48 -22.89 -5.64 0.40
CA ASN A 48 -22.57 -7.06 0.62
C ASN A 48 -21.14 -7.41 0.17
N SER A 49 -20.68 -6.85 -0.96
CA SER A 49 -19.29 -6.98 -1.44
C SER A 49 -18.34 -6.35 -0.43
N VAL A 50 -18.59 -5.10 -0.02
CA VAL A 50 -17.79 -4.40 0.98
C VAL A 50 -17.74 -5.19 2.30
N SER A 51 -18.87 -5.69 2.78
CA SER A 51 -18.95 -6.50 4.00
C SER A 51 -18.12 -7.79 3.92
N PHE A 52 -18.05 -8.41 2.73
CA PHE A 52 -17.17 -9.56 2.51
C PHE A 52 -15.68 -9.16 2.63
N HIS A 53 -15.28 -8.06 1.98
CA HIS A 53 -13.90 -7.59 1.99
C HIS A 53 -13.46 -7.09 3.38
N LEU A 54 -14.34 -6.46 4.15
CA LEU A 54 -14.08 -6.09 5.55
C LEU A 54 -13.77 -7.33 6.41
N ARG A 55 -14.54 -8.42 6.27
CA ARG A 55 -14.26 -9.68 6.98
C ARG A 55 -12.91 -10.27 6.61
N VAL A 56 -12.51 -10.18 5.33
CA VAL A 56 -11.19 -10.64 4.88
C VAL A 56 -10.07 -9.80 5.51
N LEU A 57 -10.21 -8.47 5.51
CA LEU A 57 -9.24 -7.56 6.11
C LEU A 57 -9.14 -7.74 7.63
N ALA A 58 -10.27 -7.92 8.32
CA ALA A 58 -10.30 -8.18 9.76
C ALA A 58 -9.64 -9.52 10.12
N LYS A 59 -9.86 -10.57 9.30
CA LYS A 59 -9.25 -11.89 9.51
C LYS A 59 -7.73 -11.85 9.49
N VAL A 60 -7.14 -10.96 8.71
CA VAL A 60 -5.67 -10.78 8.63
C VAL A 60 -5.16 -9.66 9.52
N GLY A 61 -5.99 -9.09 10.37
CA GLY A 61 -5.61 -8.08 11.36
C GLY A 61 -5.31 -6.69 10.79
N MET A 62 -5.71 -6.36 9.56
CA MET A 62 -5.49 -5.04 8.96
C MET A 62 -6.50 -3.99 9.43
N ILE A 63 -7.67 -4.44 9.84
CA ILE A 63 -8.72 -3.61 10.45
C ILE A 63 -9.25 -4.28 11.70
N VAL A 64 -9.83 -3.50 12.59
CA VAL A 64 -10.52 -3.97 13.82
C VAL A 64 -11.89 -3.32 13.95
N GLU A 65 -12.77 -3.96 14.71
CA GLU A 65 -14.03 -3.33 15.08
C GLU A 65 -13.77 -2.16 16.04
N ALA A 66 -14.52 -1.09 15.87
CA ALA A 66 -14.49 0.14 16.68
C ALA A 66 -15.86 0.35 17.34
N PRO A 67 -16.23 -0.49 18.33
CA PRO A 67 -17.56 -0.47 18.98
C PRO A 67 -17.85 0.86 19.68
N GLU A 68 -16.83 1.63 20.04
CA GLU A 68 -16.94 2.97 20.62
C GLU A 68 -17.63 3.98 19.67
N HIS A 69 -17.69 3.69 18.37
CA HIS A 69 -18.35 4.51 17.33
C HIS A 69 -19.67 3.90 16.85
N ALA A 70 -20.08 2.74 17.37
CA ALA A 70 -21.31 2.06 16.99
C ALA A 70 -22.55 2.76 17.60
N ARG A 71 -23.65 2.83 16.86
CA ARG A 71 -24.92 3.41 17.32
C ARG A 71 -25.68 2.46 18.24
N ASP A 72 -25.55 1.16 17.98
CA ASP A 72 -26.15 0.09 18.76
C ASP A 72 -25.31 -1.19 18.68
N ARG A 73 -25.74 -2.27 19.36
CA ARG A 73 -25.02 -3.56 19.42
C ARG A 73 -24.97 -4.33 18.08
N ARG A 74 -25.76 -3.95 17.10
CA ARG A 74 -25.82 -4.60 15.79
C ARG A 74 -25.00 -3.82 14.75
N ASP A 75 -24.63 -2.58 15.06
CA ASP A 75 -23.90 -1.69 14.17
C ASP A 75 -22.40 -2.02 14.24
N ARG A 76 -21.84 -2.54 13.14
CA ARG A 76 -20.41 -2.84 13.05
C ARG A 76 -19.68 -1.68 12.40
N VAL A 77 -18.85 -1.02 13.19
CA VAL A 77 -17.95 0.04 12.75
C VAL A 77 -16.52 -0.49 12.72
N TRP A 78 -15.78 -0.11 11.70
CA TRP A 78 -14.41 -0.58 11.45
C TRP A 78 -13.43 0.57 11.44
N LYS A 79 -12.19 0.32 11.87
CA LYS A 79 -11.06 1.24 11.75
C LYS A 79 -9.78 0.50 11.34
N ASN A 80 -8.85 1.21 10.71
CA ASN A 80 -7.53 0.68 10.39
C ASN A 80 -6.72 0.43 11.65
N VAL A 81 -5.89 -0.62 11.63
CA VAL A 81 -4.88 -0.89 12.67
C VAL A 81 -3.65 -0.01 12.47
N ALA A 82 -3.33 0.34 11.22
CA ALA A 82 -2.18 1.16 10.87
C ALA A 82 -2.51 2.12 9.72
N GLN A 83 -1.68 3.15 9.55
CA GLN A 83 -1.88 4.16 8.52
C GLN A 83 -1.12 3.83 7.22
N SER A 84 -0.12 2.96 7.29
CA SER A 84 0.64 2.48 6.14
C SER A 84 0.87 0.97 6.20
N TYR A 85 1.17 0.39 5.04
CA TYR A 85 1.41 -1.05 4.89
C TYR A 85 2.72 -1.24 4.13
N ALA A 86 3.66 -1.95 4.72
CA ALA A 86 4.95 -2.27 4.11
C ALA A 86 5.07 -3.77 3.85
N VAL A 87 5.54 -4.11 2.66
CA VAL A 87 5.91 -5.48 2.28
C VAL A 87 7.43 -5.56 2.29
N GLU A 88 7.98 -6.45 3.10
CA GLU A 88 9.43 -6.59 3.21
C GLU A 88 10.01 -7.33 1.98
N PRO A 89 11.21 -6.92 1.51
CA PRO A 89 11.94 -7.66 0.50
C PRO A 89 12.14 -9.13 0.93
N GLY A 90 12.01 -10.05 -0.02
CA GLY A 90 12.16 -11.48 0.27
C GLY A 90 10.92 -12.16 0.86
N THR A 91 9.83 -11.42 1.13
CA THR A 91 8.57 -12.03 1.58
C THR A 91 8.06 -13.02 0.51
N PRO A 92 7.82 -14.30 0.86
CA PRO A 92 7.31 -15.29 -0.08
C PRO A 92 6.02 -14.81 -0.77
N ASP A 93 5.88 -15.11 -2.05
CA ASP A 93 4.73 -14.71 -2.87
C ASP A 93 4.51 -13.20 -3.06
N ALA A 94 5.34 -12.30 -2.49
CA ALA A 94 5.23 -10.86 -2.68
C ALA A 94 5.27 -10.47 -4.17
N VAL A 95 6.15 -11.08 -4.96
CA VAL A 95 6.23 -10.86 -6.41
C VAL A 95 4.90 -11.17 -7.09
N ARG A 96 4.29 -12.30 -6.74
CA ARG A 96 3.01 -12.74 -7.33
C ARG A 96 1.84 -11.86 -6.95
N HIS A 97 1.75 -11.46 -5.68
CA HIS A 97 0.55 -10.81 -5.12
C HIS A 97 0.64 -9.28 -5.08
N VAL A 98 1.84 -8.71 -5.09
CA VAL A 98 2.06 -7.26 -4.99
C VAL A 98 2.75 -6.72 -6.23
N VAL A 99 3.91 -7.26 -6.60
CA VAL A 99 4.73 -6.69 -7.68
C VAL A 99 4.06 -6.85 -9.05
N ARG A 100 3.64 -8.05 -9.41
CA ARG A 100 2.98 -8.30 -10.73
C ARG A 100 1.71 -7.48 -10.93
N PRO A 101 0.76 -7.41 -9.98
CA PRO A 101 -0.40 -6.54 -10.12
C PRO A 101 -0.06 -5.06 -10.23
N ALA A 102 0.95 -4.57 -9.49
CA ALA A 102 1.39 -3.18 -9.57
C ALA A 102 2.01 -2.84 -10.92
N LEU A 103 2.82 -3.75 -11.49
CA LEU A 103 3.38 -3.58 -12.83
C LEU A 103 2.30 -3.62 -13.91
N ALA A 104 1.35 -4.55 -13.84
CA ALA A 104 0.22 -4.62 -14.77
C ALA A 104 -0.65 -3.36 -14.70
N TRP A 105 -0.89 -2.82 -13.50
CA TRP A 105 -1.56 -1.54 -13.33
C TRP A 105 -0.78 -0.39 -13.99
N ALA A 106 0.54 -0.33 -13.80
CA ALA A 106 1.37 0.71 -14.40
C ALA A 106 1.31 0.64 -15.94
N GLU A 107 1.49 -0.54 -16.53
CA GLU A 107 1.39 -0.77 -17.95
C GLU A 107 0.04 -0.30 -18.52
N GLU A 108 -1.08 -0.72 -17.92
CA GLU A 108 -2.42 -0.35 -18.35
C GLU A 108 -2.68 1.17 -18.20
N THR A 109 -2.17 1.78 -17.13
CA THR A 109 -2.32 3.22 -16.89
C THR A 109 -1.65 4.04 -17.99
N PHE A 110 -0.44 3.66 -18.41
CA PHE A 110 0.28 4.37 -19.47
C PHE A 110 -0.26 4.04 -20.86
N ARG A 111 -0.72 2.83 -21.10
CA ARG A 111 -1.41 2.47 -22.35
C ARG A 111 -2.66 3.33 -22.57
N ARG A 112 -3.52 3.44 -21.56
CA ARG A 112 -4.72 4.30 -21.62
C ARG A 112 -4.39 5.79 -21.66
N GLY A 113 -3.32 6.21 -21.00
CA GLY A 113 -2.86 7.59 -20.99
C GLY A 113 -2.47 8.10 -22.38
N SER A 114 -1.95 7.23 -23.22
CA SER A 114 -1.63 7.55 -24.62
C SER A 114 -2.89 7.85 -25.46
N GLU A 115 -4.04 7.30 -25.08
CA GLU A 115 -5.33 7.50 -25.78
C GLU A 115 -6.06 8.78 -25.33
N THR A 116 -5.82 9.23 -24.08
CA THR A 116 -6.57 10.35 -23.46
C THR A 116 -5.81 11.68 -23.39
N GLY A 117 -4.61 11.74 -23.94
CA GLY A 117 -3.73 12.92 -23.88
C GLY A 117 -2.88 12.99 -22.59
N SER A 118 -1.84 13.84 -22.65
CA SER A 118 -0.94 14.04 -21.50
C SER A 118 -1.65 14.75 -20.36
N ARG A 119 -1.61 14.16 -19.16
CA ARG A 119 -2.06 14.79 -17.91
C ARG A 119 -0.83 15.08 -17.07
N GLU A 120 -0.73 16.29 -16.54
CA GLU A 120 0.40 16.74 -15.69
C GLU A 120 0.47 16.00 -14.35
N ASP A 121 -0.59 15.27 -13.99
CA ASP A 121 -0.71 14.50 -12.76
C ASP A 121 -0.17 13.06 -12.86
N ARG A 122 0.52 12.71 -13.97
CA ARG A 122 1.10 11.37 -14.19
C ARG A 122 2.58 11.46 -14.50
N ILE A 123 3.34 10.57 -13.90
CA ILE A 123 4.78 10.45 -14.15
C ILE A 123 5.17 8.98 -14.38
N LEU A 124 5.99 8.74 -15.39
CA LEU A 124 6.79 7.54 -15.54
C LEU A 124 8.26 7.97 -15.67
N ALA A 125 9.06 7.64 -14.69
CA ALA A 125 10.49 7.92 -14.71
C ALA A 125 11.28 6.61 -14.72
N LEU A 126 12.18 6.48 -15.71
CA LEU A 126 13.16 5.41 -15.78
C LEU A 126 14.55 6.06 -15.77
N SER A 127 15.32 5.82 -14.73
CA SER A 127 16.66 6.38 -14.56
C SER A 127 17.66 5.26 -14.28
N THR A 128 18.83 5.37 -14.89
CA THR A 128 19.99 4.53 -14.56
C THR A 128 20.95 5.35 -13.73
N LEU A 129 21.23 4.90 -12.52
CA LEU A 129 22.06 5.59 -11.54
C LEU A 129 23.27 4.72 -11.20
N VAL A 130 24.42 5.37 -11.03
CA VAL A 130 25.64 4.71 -10.53
C VAL A 130 25.84 5.19 -9.10
N LEU A 131 25.55 4.32 -8.14
CA LEU A 131 25.53 4.65 -6.71
C LEU A 131 26.41 3.71 -5.91
N THR A 132 26.99 4.22 -4.84
CA THR A 132 27.52 3.35 -3.77
C THR A 132 26.36 2.74 -2.98
N ALA A 133 26.63 1.70 -2.19
CA ALA A 133 25.63 1.09 -1.32
C ALA A 133 25.02 2.10 -0.33
N GLU A 134 25.85 3.01 0.21
CA GLU A 134 25.39 4.09 1.12
C GLU A 134 24.49 5.10 0.41
N GLN A 135 24.84 5.51 -0.81
CA GLN A 135 24.01 6.42 -1.61
C GLN A 135 22.69 5.76 -1.97
N ALA A 136 22.68 4.48 -2.36
CA ALA A 136 21.46 3.74 -2.65
C ALA A 136 20.56 3.61 -1.43
N ALA A 137 21.13 3.32 -0.25
CA ALA A 137 20.40 3.26 1.01
C ALA A 137 19.80 4.63 1.40
N THR A 138 20.53 5.71 1.16
CA THR A 138 20.06 7.06 1.40
C THR A 138 18.91 7.42 0.48
N MET A 139 19.03 7.17 -0.82
CA MET A 139 17.96 7.41 -1.80
C MET A 139 16.70 6.58 -1.51
N SER A 140 16.87 5.32 -1.07
CA SER A 140 15.73 4.47 -0.67
C SER A 140 14.97 5.09 0.50
N ARG A 141 15.67 5.63 1.50
CA ARG A 141 15.02 6.32 2.64
C ARG A 141 14.30 7.58 2.20
N GLU A 142 14.92 8.42 1.38
CA GLU A 142 14.33 9.66 0.87
C GLU A 142 13.05 9.40 0.07
N LEU A 143 13.04 8.36 -0.78
CA LEU A 143 11.84 7.94 -1.52
C LEU A 143 10.73 7.46 -0.58
N ALA A 144 11.07 6.64 0.41
CA ALA A 144 10.10 6.17 1.40
C ALA A 144 9.52 7.33 2.20
N GLU A 145 10.36 8.24 2.70
CA GLU A 145 9.94 9.43 3.44
C GLU A 145 9.08 10.37 2.58
N LEU A 146 9.38 10.52 1.29
CA LEU A 146 8.56 11.30 0.37
C LEU A 146 7.14 10.73 0.29
N LEU A 147 7.00 9.42 0.07
CA LEU A 147 5.72 8.75 -0.01
C LEU A 147 4.96 8.82 1.32
N GLU A 148 5.64 8.62 2.46
CA GLU A 148 5.03 8.75 3.78
C GLU A 148 4.51 10.17 4.06
N ARG A 149 5.30 11.21 3.73
CA ARG A 149 4.86 12.60 3.90
C ARG A 149 3.62 12.91 3.06
N TRP A 150 3.58 12.47 1.80
CA TRP A 150 2.42 12.69 0.94
C TRP A 150 1.20 11.89 1.40
N THR A 151 1.38 10.67 1.90
CA THR A 151 0.31 9.88 2.50
C THR A 151 -0.28 10.59 3.72
N ALA A 152 0.56 11.03 4.66
CA ALA A 152 0.12 11.76 5.85
C ALA A 152 -0.64 13.03 5.49
N ARG A 153 -0.06 13.84 4.59
CA ARG A 153 -0.65 15.10 4.12
C ARG A 153 -2.01 14.87 3.44
N SER A 154 -2.11 13.89 2.54
CA SER A 154 -3.35 13.61 1.83
C SER A 154 -4.48 13.16 2.77
N LEU A 155 -4.15 12.41 3.83
CA LEU A 155 -5.11 12.00 4.86
C LEU A 155 -5.56 13.18 5.72
N GLU A 156 -4.65 14.06 6.11
CA GLU A 156 -4.96 15.26 6.88
C GLU A 156 -5.87 16.22 6.09
N GLU A 157 -5.48 16.53 4.85
CA GLU A 157 -6.27 17.38 3.96
C GLU A 157 -7.63 16.74 3.63
N GLY A 158 -7.71 15.40 3.44
CA GLY A 158 -8.96 14.69 3.23
C GLY A 158 -9.93 14.81 4.40
N ARG A 159 -9.42 14.75 5.63
CA ARG A 159 -10.21 14.97 6.84
C ARG A 159 -10.66 16.41 7.02
N ALA A 160 -9.79 17.36 6.66
CA ALA A 160 -10.09 18.79 6.77
C ALA A 160 -11.14 19.26 5.75
N ALA A 161 -11.16 18.66 4.55
CA ALA A 161 -12.05 19.03 3.46
C ALA A 161 -12.76 17.81 2.84
N PRO A 162 -13.69 17.13 3.55
CA PRO A 162 -14.31 15.88 3.11
C PRO A 162 -15.24 16.06 1.89
N GLN A 163 -15.65 17.28 1.57
CA GLN A 163 -16.49 17.59 0.40
C GLN A 163 -15.67 17.81 -0.88
N GLU A 164 -14.36 17.94 -0.77
CA GLU A 164 -13.50 18.13 -1.93
C GLU A 164 -13.37 16.82 -2.71
N ARG A 165 -13.64 16.89 -4.02
CA ARG A 165 -13.48 15.71 -4.89
C ARG A 165 -12.01 15.34 -5.00
N ARG A 166 -11.65 14.13 -4.58
CA ARG A 166 -10.31 13.56 -4.64
C ARG A 166 -10.29 12.30 -5.48
N GLU A 167 -9.22 12.11 -6.23
CA GLU A 167 -8.98 10.88 -6.97
C GLU A 167 -7.93 10.04 -6.23
N THR A 168 -8.03 8.72 -6.35
CA THR A 168 -7.06 7.81 -5.76
C THR A 168 -5.88 7.63 -6.72
N TYR A 169 -4.69 8.01 -6.26
CA TYR A 169 -3.43 7.79 -6.97
C TYR A 169 -2.67 6.62 -6.35
N GLN A 170 -2.03 5.82 -7.20
CA GLN A 170 -1.12 4.78 -6.79
C GLN A 170 0.28 5.13 -7.28
N ALA A 171 1.29 5.01 -6.42
CA ALA A 171 2.70 5.16 -6.76
C ALA A 171 3.42 3.82 -6.59
N LEU A 172 4.29 3.50 -7.56
CA LEU A 172 5.21 2.37 -7.50
C LEU A 172 6.63 2.91 -7.67
N ALA A 173 7.48 2.71 -6.68
CA ALA A 173 8.89 3.02 -6.74
C ALA A 173 9.71 1.74 -6.53
N VAL A 174 10.68 1.50 -7.37
CA VAL A 174 11.62 0.37 -7.28
C VAL A 174 13.03 0.91 -7.44
N LEU A 175 13.86 0.69 -6.45
CA LEU A 175 15.31 0.94 -6.48
C LEU A 175 16.01 -0.37 -6.11
N ALA A 176 16.77 -0.94 -7.03
CA ALA A 176 17.52 -2.17 -6.84
C ALA A 176 18.77 -2.17 -7.71
N PRO A 177 19.81 -2.93 -7.38
CA PRO A 177 20.92 -3.19 -8.30
C PRO A 177 20.37 -3.79 -9.59
N ARG A 178 20.87 -3.33 -10.75
CA ARG A 178 20.48 -3.86 -12.04
C ARG A 178 20.87 -5.33 -12.20
N ASP A 179 22.11 -5.63 -11.80
CA ASP A 179 22.69 -6.95 -11.88
C ASP A 179 22.64 -7.57 -10.47
N LEU A 180 21.55 -8.27 -10.18
CA LEU A 180 21.42 -9.01 -8.93
C LEU A 180 22.33 -10.24 -9.00
N PRO A 181 23.17 -10.50 -7.98
CA PRO A 181 23.92 -11.75 -7.91
C PRO A 181 22.94 -12.94 -7.92
N PRO A 182 23.33 -14.10 -8.49
CA PRO A 182 22.50 -15.30 -8.43
C PRO A 182 22.15 -15.62 -6.97
N ALA A 183 20.96 -16.18 -6.76
CA ALA A 183 20.38 -16.38 -5.42
C ALA A 183 21.28 -17.22 -4.47
N ASP A 184 22.15 -18.06 -5.03
CA ASP A 184 23.06 -18.95 -4.28
C ASP A 184 24.25 -18.20 -3.65
N GLU A 185 24.68 -17.05 -4.18
CA GLU A 185 25.79 -16.27 -3.62
C GLU A 185 25.34 -15.37 -2.46
N ALA A 186 24.08 -14.99 -2.38
CA ALA A 186 23.53 -14.16 -1.31
C ALA A 186 23.43 -14.90 0.04
N ALA A 187 23.38 -16.24 0.02
CA ALA A 187 23.32 -17.07 1.23
C ALA A 187 24.68 -17.32 1.90
N GLY A 188 25.79 -17.05 1.19
CA GLY A 188 27.16 -17.34 1.67
C GLY A 188 27.86 -16.17 2.37
N ALA A 189 27.35 -14.94 2.29
CA ALA A 189 28.04 -13.76 2.82
C ALA A 189 27.82 -13.49 4.33
N GLY A 190 27.14 -14.39 5.04
CA GLY A 190 26.75 -14.21 6.45
C GLY A 190 27.52 -15.00 7.51
N THR A 191 28.58 -15.72 7.15
CA THR A 191 29.37 -16.53 8.13
C THR A 191 30.87 -16.39 7.92
N GLU A 192 31.41 -15.20 8.11
CA GLU A 192 32.80 -15.09 8.55
C GLU A 192 32.76 -14.86 10.07
N ASP A 193 33.04 -15.95 10.78
CA ASP A 193 33.32 -16.00 12.23
C ASP A 193 34.64 -15.25 12.49
N PRO A 194 34.70 -14.16 13.26
CA PRO A 194 35.98 -13.56 13.66
C PRO A 194 36.46 -14.22 14.93
N GLY A 195 37.08 -15.42 14.78
CA GLY A 195 37.59 -16.18 15.92
C GLY A 195 38.74 -17.12 15.55
N ALA A 196 39.93 -16.57 15.33
CA ALA A 196 41.20 -17.29 15.53
C ALA A 196 42.32 -16.27 15.83
#